data_051c86ef85ddf0edf9a98d9e81f18ad6
#
_entry.id   051c86ef85ddf0edf9a98d9e81f18ad6
#
_cell.length_a   1.000
_cell.length_b   1.000
_cell.length_c   1.000
_cell.angle_alpha   90.00
_cell.angle_beta   90.00
_cell.angle_gamma   90.00
#
_symmetry.space_group_name_H-M   'P 1'
#
loop_
_entity.id
_entity.type
_entity.pdbx_description
1 polymer ?
#
loop_
_entity_poly.entity_id
_entity_poly.type
_entity_poly.pdbx_seq_one_letter_code
_entity_poly.pdbx_strand_id
1 'polypeptide(L)'
;MRKLIQSGTIVNEGRSFIGSLIIEDDRITEIIEGNKIPRGTFEETIDATGCFVIPGIIDTHVHFREPGLTDKADIESESRAAAFGGVTSYFDMPNTNPQTTTIDALNDKWQRAESSSHINYAFFFGATNTNSDLFAHLDIHTIPGIKLFMGASTGNMLVNRQEALEKTFHNAAELGLPVVTHCEDSDIIKANMEEAKKLYGDDPDIIHHYEIRSEEACWVSSLLAVKLARKFKTHLHIAHISTQRELSLALQPEDEGRITLEAVIAHIAFSKEDYLTKHALIKCNPSVKTLSDRNAIRHALMDGRITTVGTDHAPHLLSQKQGGCTKATSGMPMIQFSLVTMLELVDKGVLTIEKLVELMAHAPARLFNIDERGFLRKGYKANITIIKPHQSWIVNEECIESKCKWSPMMGHEYHWKVVHTFLNGNHLLNNGKFNTTLRGERITFRNTK
;
A
#
# COMPACT_ATOMS: atom_id res chain seq x y z
N MET A 1 -21.78 5.24 -21.99
CA MET A 1 -20.56 5.56 -22.82
C MET A 1 -19.79 4.28 -23.07
N ARG A 2 -19.51 3.93 -24.33
CA ARG A 2 -18.87 2.65 -24.68
C ARG A 2 -17.44 2.88 -25.17
N LYS A 3 -16.47 2.23 -24.51
CA LYS A 3 -15.03 2.38 -24.81
C LYS A 3 -14.40 1.02 -25.12
N LEU A 4 -13.34 1.04 -25.92
CA LEU A 4 -12.56 -0.13 -26.29
C LEU A 4 -11.09 0.07 -25.93
N ILE A 5 -10.51 -0.88 -25.20
CA ILE A 5 -9.07 -1.06 -25.06
C ILE A 5 -8.72 -2.28 -25.90
N GLN A 6 -7.97 -2.11 -27.00
CA GLN A 6 -7.72 -3.17 -27.96
C GLN A 6 -6.27 -3.63 -28.02
N SER A 7 -6.09 -4.91 -28.33
CA SER A 7 -4.81 -5.53 -28.71
C SER A 7 -3.70 -5.45 -27.65
N GLY A 8 -4.06 -5.31 -26.39
CA GLY A 8 -3.10 -5.31 -25.27
C GLY A 8 -2.77 -6.71 -24.76
N THR A 9 -1.65 -6.86 -24.05
CA THR A 9 -1.40 -8.05 -23.24
C THR A 9 -2.16 -7.90 -21.92
N ILE A 10 -3.27 -8.59 -21.79
CA ILE A 10 -4.09 -8.59 -20.58
C ILE A 10 -3.44 -9.52 -19.56
N VAL A 11 -3.19 -9.02 -18.35
CA VAL A 11 -2.66 -9.80 -17.22
C VAL A 11 -3.72 -9.86 -16.12
N ASN A 12 -4.29 -11.01 -15.91
CA ASN A 12 -5.37 -11.21 -14.95
C ASN A 12 -5.43 -12.67 -14.48
N GLU A 13 -5.66 -12.87 -13.19
CA GLU A 13 -5.88 -14.19 -12.57
C GLU A 13 -4.81 -15.24 -12.93
N GLY A 14 -3.54 -14.83 -12.83
CA GLY A 14 -2.38 -15.70 -13.06
C GLY A 14 -2.08 -16.00 -14.53
N ARG A 15 -2.74 -15.31 -15.47
CA ARG A 15 -2.57 -15.51 -16.92
C ARG A 15 -2.22 -14.20 -17.63
N SER A 16 -1.42 -14.32 -18.68
CA SER A 16 -1.15 -13.25 -19.66
C SER A 16 -1.60 -13.71 -21.04
N PHE A 17 -2.38 -12.89 -21.73
CA PHE A 17 -2.87 -13.19 -23.09
C PHE A 17 -3.13 -11.91 -23.88
N ILE A 18 -3.01 -11.97 -25.20
CA ILE A 18 -3.42 -10.87 -26.09
C ILE A 18 -4.94 -10.80 -26.11
N GLY A 19 -5.47 -9.60 -25.94
CA GLY A 19 -6.92 -9.41 -25.94
C GLY A 19 -7.37 -7.97 -25.96
N SER A 20 -8.69 -7.80 -25.85
CA SER A 20 -9.35 -6.50 -25.82
C SER A 20 -10.40 -6.46 -24.71
N LEU A 21 -10.63 -5.28 -24.15
CA LEU A 21 -11.66 -5.02 -23.13
C LEU A 21 -12.68 -4.04 -23.67
N ILE A 22 -13.98 -4.33 -23.44
CA ILE A 22 -15.05 -3.37 -23.66
C ILE A 22 -15.54 -2.87 -22.31
N ILE A 23 -15.61 -1.55 -22.20
CA ILE A 23 -16.12 -0.83 -21.04
C ILE A 23 -17.43 -0.15 -21.45
N GLU A 24 -18.47 -0.33 -20.66
CA GLU A 24 -19.72 0.44 -20.78
C GLU A 24 -19.99 1.15 -19.45
N ASP A 25 -20.07 2.47 -19.53
CA ASP A 25 -20.16 3.36 -18.37
C ASP A 25 -19.00 3.13 -17.37
N ASP A 26 -19.28 2.54 -16.22
CA ASP A 26 -18.28 2.32 -15.15
C ASP A 26 -17.79 0.87 -15.06
N ARG A 27 -18.25 -0.03 -15.97
CA ARG A 27 -18.04 -1.48 -15.87
C ARG A 27 -17.38 -2.11 -17.08
N ILE A 28 -16.63 -3.17 -16.83
CA ILE A 28 -16.16 -4.07 -17.88
C ILE A 28 -17.33 -4.94 -18.32
N THR A 29 -17.72 -4.88 -19.59
CA THR A 29 -18.83 -5.67 -20.11
C THR A 29 -18.37 -6.88 -20.90
N GLU A 30 -17.17 -6.83 -21.50
CA GLU A 30 -16.64 -7.95 -22.28
C GLU A 30 -15.11 -8.00 -22.21
N ILE A 31 -14.56 -9.21 -22.18
CA ILE A 31 -13.13 -9.52 -22.33
C ILE A 31 -13.02 -10.45 -23.54
N ILE A 32 -12.30 -10.01 -24.58
CA ILE A 32 -12.17 -10.72 -25.84
C ILE A 32 -10.73 -11.22 -25.96
N GLU A 33 -10.52 -12.52 -25.85
CA GLU A 33 -9.22 -13.15 -25.97
C GLU A 33 -8.82 -13.35 -27.43
N GLY A 34 -7.56 -13.09 -27.75
CA GLY A 34 -6.98 -13.21 -29.08
C GLY A 34 -7.16 -11.95 -29.93
N ASN A 35 -6.86 -12.08 -31.23
CA ASN A 35 -6.87 -10.96 -32.19
C ASN A 35 -8.25 -10.72 -32.83
N LYS A 36 -9.33 -11.10 -32.17
CA LYS A 36 -10.68 -10.85 -32.68
C LYS A 36 -10.96 -9.36 -32.65
N ILE A 37 -11.49 -8.84 -33.75
CA ILE A 37 -11.92 -7.43 -33.86
C ILE A 37 -13.24 -7.26 -33.10
N PRO A 38 -13.29 -6.45 -32.05
CA PRO A 38 -14.53 -6.16 -31.33
C PRO A 38 -15.54 -5.50 -32.23
N ARG A 39 -16.82 -5.96 -32.20
CA ARG A 39 -17.89 -5.42 -33.00
C ARG A 39 -18.63 -4.28 -32.27
N GLY A 40 -19.07 -3.28 -33.04
CA GLY A 40 -19.88 -2.18 -32.53
C GLY A 40 -19.21 -0.82 -32.71
N THR A 41 -19.92 0.22 -32.28
CA THR A 41 -19.42 1.60 -32.27
C THR A 41 -18.87 1.92 -30.87
N PHE A 42 -17.72 2.54 -30.83
CA PHE A 42 -17.04 2.96 -29.58
C PHE A 42 -16.84 4.48 -29.64
N GLU A 43 -17.13 5.15 -28.54
CA GLU A 43 -16.90 6.60 -28.42
C GLU A 43 -15.41 6.90 -28.23
N GLU A 44 -14.68 5.95 -27.62
CA GLU A 44 -13.24 6.02 -27.44
C GLU A 44 -12.62 4.64 -27.72
N THR A 45 -11.52 4.63 -28.45
CA THR A 45 -10.71 3.44 -28.70
C THR A 45 -9.28 3.71 -28.33
N ILE A 46 -8.71 2.88 -27.45
CA ILE A 46 -7.33 2.91 -27.01
C ILE A 46 -6.59 1.72 -27.64
N ASP A 47 -5.61 2.00 -28.47
CA ASP A 47 -4.69 0.99 -28.97
C ASP A 47 -3.63 0.65 -27.91
N ALA A 48 -3.74 -0.52 -27.30
CA ALA A 48 -2.83 -1.04 -26.29
C ALA A 48 -1.77 -1.99 -26.87
N THR A 49 -1.56 -1.99 -28.19
CA THR A 49 -0.54 -2.82 -28.84
C THR A 49 0.85 -2.57 -28.21
N GLY A 50 1.50 -3.65 -27.78
CA GLY A 50 2.80 -3.59 -27.10
C GLY A 50 2.74 -3.08 -25.65
N CYS A 51 1.54 -2.87 -25.10
CA CYS A 51 1.32 -2.53 -23.70
C CYS A 51 0.74 -3.72 -22.94
N PHE A 52 0.89 -3.68 -21.61
CA PHE A 52 0.20 -4.58 -20.69
C PHE A 52 -1.02 -3.86 -20.10
N VAL A 53 -2.13 -4.59 -20.03
CA VAL A 53 -3.40 -4.12 -19.46
C VAL A 53 -3.65 -4.91 -18.20
N ILE A 54 -3.60 -4.26 -17.05
CA ILE A 54 -3.72 -4.88 -15.73
C ILE A 54 -4.89 -4.27 -14.95
N PRO A 55 -5.45 -4.95 -13.94
CA PRO A 55 -6.34 -4.30 -12.98
C PRO A 55 -5.64 -3.09 -12.37
N GLY A 56 -6.40 -2.05 -12.10
CA GLY A 56 -5.86 -0.90 -11.34
C GLY A 56 -5.31 -1.35 -9.99
N ILE A 57 -4.14 -0.86 -9.65
CA ILE A 57 -3.43 -1.20 -8.41
C ILE A 57 -4.25 -0.73 -7.20
N ILE A 58 -4.23 -1.56 -6.14
CA ILE A 58 -4.85 -1.28 -4.84
C ILE A 58 -3.73 -1.16 -3.81
N ASP A 59 -3.48 0.04 -3.32
CA ASP A 59 -2.51 0.27 -2.26
C ASP A 59 -3.22 0.29 -0.90
N THR A 60 -3.00 -0.74 -0.11
CA THR A 60 -3.68 -0.93 1.18
C THR A 60 -2.98 -0.25 2.35
N HIS A 61 -1.90 0.53 2.09
CA HIS A 61 -1.10 1.12 3.16
C HIS A 61 -0.54 2.49 2.78
N VAL A 62 -1.30 3.55 3.07
CA VAL A 62 -0.86 4.92 2.82
C VAL A 62 -1.14 5.85 4.00
N HIS A 63 -0.44 7.00 4.03
CA HIS A 63 -0.58 8.09 4.99
C HIS A 63 -0.71 9.40 4.23
N PHE A 64 -1.90 9.75 3.76
CA PHE A 64 -2.15 10.96 2.96
C PHE A 64 -2.21 12.24 3.79
N ARG A 65 -1.97 12.13 5.11
CA ARG A 65 -1.76 13.24 6.03
C ARG A 65 -2.97 14.13 6.32
N GLU A 66 -4.08 13.94 5.67
CA GLU A 66 -5.31 14.69 5.91
C GLU A 66 -6.32 13.86 6.70
N PRO A 67 -6.92 14.47 7.76
CA PRO A 67 -6.82 15.85 8.20
C PRO A 67 -5.57 16.17 9.04
N GLY A 68 -5.29 17.47 9.19
CA GLY A 68 -4.46 18.06 10.24
C GLY A 68 -2.93 18.03 10.04
N LEU A 69 -2.43 17.40 8.98
CA LEU A 69 -1.01 17.35 8.62
C LEU A 69 -0.79 17.77 7.16
N THR A 70 -1.65 18.64 6.66
CA THR A 70 -1.76 19.02 5.25
C THR A 70 -0.63 19.92 4.75
N ASP A 71 0.22 20.39 5.64
CA ASP A 71 1.50 21.00 5.29
C ASP A 71 2.43 20.04 4.53
N LYS A 72 2.33 18.74 4.83
CA LYS A 72 3.17 17.67 4.24
C LYS A 72 2.57 17.06 2.98
N ALA A 73 1.26 16.79 3.02
CA ALA A 73 0.51 16.14 1.96
C ALA A 73 -1.00 16.23 2.25
N ASP A 74 -1.84 16.05 1.24
CA ASP A 74 -3.29 16.00 1.37
C ASP A 74 -3.90 14.96 0.42
N ILE A 75 -5.20 14.69 0.58
CA ILE A 75 -5.89 13.67 -0.21
C ILE A 75 -5.86 14.00 -1.72
N GLU A 76 -5.98 15.27 -2.08
CA GLU A 76 -5.94 15.68 -3.49
C GLU A 76 -4.61 15.34 -4.13
N SER A 77 -3.52 15.85 -3.58
CA SER A 77 -2.18 15.70 -4.16
C SER A 77 -1.70 14.26 -4.18
N GLU A 78 -1.95 13.50 -3.10
CA GLU A 78 -1.44 12.14 -3.02
C GLU A 78 -2.30 11.14 -3.81
N SER A 79 -3.61 11.38 -3.95
CA SER A 79 -4.45 10.59 -4.85
C SER A 79 -4.15 10.86 -6.33
N ARG A 80 -3.70 12.07 -6.68
CA ARG A 80 -3.16 12.40 -7.99
C ARG A 80 -1.84 11.68 -8.24
N ALA A 81 -0.90 11.74 -7.29
CA ALA A 81 0.36 11.01 -7.37
C ALA A 81 0.14 9.50 -7.54
N ALA A 82 -0.82 8.94 -6.82
CA ALA A 82 -1.26 7.54 -6.95
C ALA A 82 -1.73 7.21 -8.37
N ALA A 83 -2.57 8.06 -8.97
CA ALA A 83 -3.08 7.87 -10.32
C ALA A 83 -1.96 7.84 -11.38
N PHE A 84 -0.93 8.70 -11.23
CA PHE A 84 0.26 8.67 -12.08
C PHE A 84 1.08 7.39 -11.90
N GLY A 85 1.02 6.77 -10.71
CA GLY A 85 1.60 5.46 -10.42
C GLY A 85 0.75 4.27 -10.86
N GLY A 86 -0.42 4.48 -11.47
CA GLY A 86 -1.33 3.40 -11.87
C GLY A 86 -2.16 2.82 -10.73
N VAL A 87 -2.15 3.47 -9.56
CA VAL A 87 -2.99 3.11 -8.41
C VAL A 87 -4.38 3.70 -8.61
N THR A 88 -5.42 2.88 -8.44
CA THR A 88 -6.82 3.28 -8.61
C THR A 88 -7.62 3.23 -7.31
N SER A 89 -7.01 2.66 -6.27
CA SER A 89 -7.66 2.50 -4.97
C SER A 89 -6.61 2.57 -3.86
N TYR A 90 -6.92 3.25 -2.77
CA TYR A 90 -6.02 3.30 -1.60
C TYR A 90 -6.77 3.12 -0.28
N PHE A 91 -6.05 2.63 0.74
CA PHE A 91 -6.52 2.57 2.12
C PHE A 91 -5.62 3.42 2.99
N ASP A 92 -6.17 4.49 3.55
CA ASP A 92 -5.41 5.42 4.36
C ASP A 92 -5.48 5.08 5.85
N MET A 93 -4.34 5.23 6.50
CA MET A 93 -4.11 4.90 7.89
C MET A 93 -4.72 5.95 8.84
N PRO A 94 -5.05 5.56 10.09
CA PRO A 94 -5.82 6.40 11.01
C PRO A 94 -4.99 7.45 11.76
N ASN A 95 -3.66 7.49 11.61
CA ASN A 95 -2.76 8.36 12.38
C ASN A 95 -2.67 9.80 11.84
N THR A 96 -3.82 10.40 11.59
CA THR A 96 -4.04 11.81 11.20
C THR A 96 -4.26 12.68 12.45
N ASN A 97 -4.59 13.96 12.28
CA ASN A 97 -4.92 14.88 13.37
C ASN A 97 -6.22 15.65 13.09
N PRO A 98 -7.37 15.29 13.71
CA PRO A 98 -7.53 14.22 14.70
C PRO A 98 -7.28 12.83 14.10
N GLN A 99 -7.00 11.84 15.00
CA GLN A 99 -6.86 10.45 14.63
C GLN A 99 -8.24 9.85 14.26
N THR A 100 -8.26 8.91 13.30
CA THR A 100 -9.49 8.22 12.88
C THR A 100 -9.83 7.08 13.86
N THR A 101 -10.14 7.45 15.10
CA THR A 101 -10.41 6.54 16.23
C THR A 101 -11.79 6.72 16.82
N THR A 102 -12.61 7.57 16.22
CA THR A 102 -14.03 7.79 16.51
C THR A 102 -14.85 7.72 15.22
N ILE A 103 -16.14 7.48 15.34
CA ILE A 103 -17.06 7.44 14.19
C ILE A 103 -17.12 8.82 13.51
N ASP A 104 -17.13 9.90 14.29
CA ASP A 104 -17.16 11.26 13.76
C ASP A 104 -15.89 11.58 12.94
N ALA A 105 -14.72 11.20 13.43
CA ALA A 105 -13.46 11.39 12.70
C ALA A 105 -13.41 10.56 11.40
N LEU A 106 -13.99 9.36 11.42
CA LEU A 106 -14.13 8.53 10.22
C LEU A 106 -15.07 9.18 9.20
N ASN A 107 -16.21 9.70 9.64
CA ASN A 107 -17.18 10.40 8.80
C ASN A 107 -16.59 11.67 8.18
N ASP A 108 -15.87 12.50 8.97
CA ASP A 108 -15.18 13.70 8.47
C ASP A 108 -14.18 13.33 7.36
N LYS A 109 -13.42 12.26 7.56
CA LYS A 109 -12.44 11.80 6.57
C LYS A 109 -13.09 11.34 5.26
N TRP A 110 -14.25 10.67 5.34
CA TRP A 110 -15.03 10.31 4.14
C TRP A 110 -15.54 11.54 3.38
N GLN A 111 -16.07 12.55 4.07
CA GLN A 111 -16.55 13.78 3.45
C GLN A 111 -15.42 14.54 2.73
N ARG A 112 -14.21 14.57 3.32
CA ARG A 112 -13.02 15.14 2.68
C ARG A 112 -12.67 14.41 1.40
N ALA A 113 -12.59 13.08 1.46
CA ALA A 113 -12.21 12.28 0.30
C ALA A 113 -13.24 12.34 -0.82
N GLU A 114 -14.53 12.41 -0.52
CA GLU A 114 -15.61 12.55 -1.52
C GLU A 114 -15.41 13.79 -2.41
N SER A 115 -14.93 14.87 -1.84
CA SER A 115 -14.72 16.13 -2.56
C SER A 115 -13.35 16.24 -3.24
N SER A 116 -12.31 15.57 -2.71
CA SER A 116 -10.92 15.81 -3.12
C SER A 116 -10.21 14.61 -3.73
N SER A 117 -10.60 13.38 -3.41
CA SER A 117 -9.88 12.19 -3.90
C SER A 117 -10.08 11.94 -5.38
N HIS A 118 -8.99 11.84 -6.13
CA HIS A 118 -8.99 11.51 -7.55
C HIS A 118 -9.09 10.00 -7.83
N ILE A 119 -8.89 9.14 -6.83
CA ILE A 119 -9.01 7.68 -6.96
C ILE A 119 -9.89 7.12 -5.84
N ASN A 120 -10.32 5.85 -5.96
CA ASN A 120 -11.17 5.20 -4.97
C ASN A 120 -10.48 5.09 -3.61
N TYR A 121 -11.26 5.19 -2.53
CA TYR A 121 -10.70 5.32 -1.19
C TYR A 121 -11.43 4.51 -0.14
N ALA A 122 -10.66 4.10 0.87
CA ALA A 122 -11.18 3.56 2.13
C ALA A 122 -10.27 3.99 3.29
N PHE A 123 -10.78 3.90 4.51
CA PHE A 123 -10.09 4.31 5.72
C PHE A 123 -10.15 3.23 6.77
N PHE A 124 -8.98 2.90 7.36
CA PHE A 124 -8.93 2.05 8.53
C PHE A 124 -9.45 2.79 9.77
N PHE A 125 -10.19 2.07 10.60
CA PHE A 125 -10.50 2.54 11.95
C PHE A 125 -9.33 2.20 12.87
N GLY A 126 -8.84 3.17 13.64
CA GLY A 126 -7.72 3.01 14.53
C GLY A 126 -8.11 2.47 15.89
N ALA A 127 -7.45 1.41 16.35
CA ALA A 127 -7.56 0.95 17.73
C ALA A 127 -6.77 1.85 18.69
N THR A 128 -7.30 2.01 19.90
CA THR A 128 -6.62 2.68 21.03
C THR A 128 -6.74 1.81 22.29
N ASN A 129 -6.10 2.20 23.38
CA ASN A 129 -6.23 1.50 24.66
C ASN A 129 -7.67 1.51 25.26
N THR A 130 -8.63 2.24 24.64
CA THR A 130 -9.94 2.51 25.28
C THR A 130 -11.13 2.48 24.33
N ASN A 131 -10.94 2.27 23.00
CA ASN A 131 -12.05 2.44 22.04
C ASN A 131 -12.56 1.15 21.39
N SER A 132 -12.12 -0.01 21.83
CA SER A 132 -12.53 -1.30 21.24
C SER A 132 -14.05 -1.56 21.31
N ASP A 133 -14.76 -0.96 22.26
CA ASP A 133 -16.23 -1.07 22.37
C ASP A 133 -16.96 -0.33 21.23
N LEU A 134 -16.30 0.65 20.58
CA LEU A 134 -16.86 1.34 19.41
C LEU A 134 -16.92 0.45 18.16
N PHE A 135 -16.17 -0.66 18.11
CA PHE A 135 -16.15 -1.53 16.93
C PHE A 135 -17.54 -2.09 16.59
N ALA A 136 -18.37 -2.37 17.59
CA ALA A 136 -19.74 -2.85 17.39
C ALA A 136 -20.65 -1.83 16.67
N HIS A 137 -20.25 -0.57 16.59
CA HIS A 137 -21.00 0.51 15.93
C HIS A 137 -20.45 0.84 14.53
N LEU A 138 -19.38 0.16 14.08
CA LEU A 138 -18.81 0.36 12.76
C LEU A 138 -19.63 -0.37 11.70
N ASP A 139 -19.84 0.28 10.57
CA ASP A 139 -20.38 -0.40 9.40
C ASP A 139 -19.25 -1.17 8.70
N ILE A 140 -19.25 -2.50 8.86
CA ILE A 140 -18.23 -3.39 8.33
C ILE A 140 -18.15 -3.38 6.79
N HIS A 141 -19.21 -2.90 6.11
CA HIS A 141 -19.23 -2.80 4.66
C HIS A 141 -18.53 -1.55 4.13
N THR A 142 -18.09 -0.66 5.00
CA THR A 142 -17.51 0.64 4.63
C THR A 142 -16.06 0.82 5.06
N ILE A 143 -15.51 -0.11 5.83
CA ILE A 143 -14.13 -0.08 6.31
C ILE A 143 -13.38 -1.35 5.93
N PRO A 144 -12.08 -1.28 5.60
CA PRO A 144 -11.29 -2.47 5.30
C PRO A 144 -11.05 -3.34 6.55
N GLY A 145 -10.85 -2.73 7.71
CA GLY A 145 -10.52 -3.40 8.96
C GLY A 145 -10.09 -2.44 10.05
N ILE A 146 -9.46 -3.00 11.09
CA ILE A 146 -8.94 -2.27 12.25
C ILE A 146 -7.42 -2.12 12.11
N LYS A 147 -6.91 -0.89 12.23
CA LYS A 147 -5.46 -0.64 12.32
C LYS A 147 -5.03 -0.57 13.77
N LEU A 148 -3.98 -1.33 14.11
CA LEU A 148 -3.41 -1.44 15.44
C LEU A 148 -1.91 -1.12 15.43
N PHE A 149 -1.47 -0.18 16.24
CA PHE A 149 -0.06 0.12 16.46
C PHE A 149 0.40 -0.53 17.77
N MET A 150 1.12 -1.65 17.67
CA MET A 150 1.65 -2.41 18.81
C MET A 150 3.03 -1.93 19.25
N GLY A 151 3.60 -0.94 18.57
CA GLY A 151 4.90 -0.37 18.85
C GLY A 151 4.96 1.11 18.57
N ALA A 152 6.07 1.74 18.94
CA ALA A 152 6.33 3.16 18.73
C ALA A 152 6.37 3.48 17.23
N SER A 153 5.28 4.01 16.73
CA SER A 153 5.12 4.54 15.39
C SER A 153 5.03 6.06 15.42
N THR A 154 4.89 6.68 14.27
CA THR A 154 4.63 8.11 14.14
C THR A 154 3.23 8.43 14.68
N GLY A 155 3.13 9.34 15.66
CA GLY A 155 1.87 9.72 16.29
C GLY A 155 1.62 9.05 17.65
N ASN A 156 0.47 9.35 18.26
CA ASN A 156 0.10 8.93 19.62
C ASN A 156 -1.01 7.86 19.61
N MET A 157 -0.77 6.74 18.88
CA MET A 157 -1.76 5.65 18.73
C MET A 157 -1.25 4.31 19.26
N LEU A 158 -0.25 4.32 20.15
CA LEU A 158 0.29 3.08 20.71
C LEU A 158 -0.77 2.37 21.57
N VAL A 159 -1.03 1.11 21.28
CA VAL A 159 -1.81 0.19 22.12
C VAL A 159 -0.84 -0.78 22.80
N ASN A 160 -0.62 -0.59 24.09
CA ASN A 160 0.38 -1.33 24.88
C ASN A 160 -0.19 -2.04 26.11
N ARG A 161 -1.50 -1.86 26.40
CA ARG A 161 -2.15 -2.58 27.49
C ARG A 161 -2.57 -3.96 27.00
N GLN A 162 -2.20 -5.01 27.72
CA GLN A 162 -2.54 -6.40 27.38
C GLN A 162 -4.05 -6.57 27.19
N GLU A 163 -4.87 -6.03 28.10
CA GLU A 163 -6.32 -6.09 28.03
C GLU A 163 -6.89 -5.41 26.77
N ALA A 164 -6.33 -4.26 26.38
CA ALA A 164 -6.77 -3.52 25.19
C ALA A 164 -6.39 -4.28 23.90
N LEU A 165 -5.21 -4.90 23.86
CA LEU A 165 -4.78 -5.76 22.77
C LEU A 165 -5.75 -6.95 22.63
N GLU A 166 -6.02 -7.66 23.73
CA GLU A 166 -6.94 -8.81 23.73
C GLU A 166 -8.35 -8.42 23.28
N LYS A 167 -8.91 -7.32 23.80
CA LYS A 167 -10.22 -6.81 23.38
C LYS A 167 -10.26 -6.43 21.90
N THR A 168 -9.18 -5.79 21.39
CA THR A 168 -9.07 -5.42 19.97
C THR A 168 -9.15 -6.65 19.07
N PHE A 169 -8.35 -7.68 19.36
CA PHE A 169 -8.36 -8.91 18.57
C PHE A 169 -9.69 -9.66 18.69
N HIS A 170 -10.25 -9.78 19.90
CA HIS A 170 -11.54 -10.44 20.13
C HIS A 170 -12.68 -9.72 19.38
N ASN A 171 -12.85 -8.41 19.58
CA ASN A 171 -13.96 -7.66 18.98
C ASN A 171 -13.86 -7.61 17.45
N ALA A 172 -12.65 -7.52 16.90
CA ALA A 172 -12.45 -7.58 15.45
C ALA A 172 -12.82 -8.97 14.88
N ALA A 173 -12.47 -10.05 15.59
CA ALA A 173 -12.85 -11.42 15.20
C ALA A 173 -14.37 -11.63 15.16
N GLU A 174 -15.10 -11.15 16.17
CA GLU A 174 -16.57 -11.23 16.24
C GLU A 174 -17.25 -10.52 15.05
N LEU A 175 -16.62 -9.48 14.52
CA LEU A 175 -17.11 -8.71 13.37
C LEU A 175 -16.58 -9.23 12.02
N GLY A 176 -15.71 -10.24 12.03
CA GLY A 176 -15.03 -10.72 10.81
C GLY A 176 -14.11 -9.69 10.17
N LEU A 177 -13.65 -8.69 10.93
CA LEU A 177 -12.76 -7.65 10.47
C LEU A 177 -11.29 -8.06 10.61
N PRO A 178 -10.44 -7.87 9.58
CA PRO A 178 -9.01 -8.06 9.73
C PRO A 178 -8.41 -6.99 10.65
N VAL A 179 -7.42 -7.40 11.46
CA VAL A 179 -6.55 -6.50 12.22
C VAL A 179 -5.25 -6.33 11.45
N VAL A 180 -4.94 -5.09 11.05
CA VAL A 180 -3.69 -4.71 10.39
C VAL A 180 -2.75 -4.11 11.42
N THR A 181 -1.57 -4.72 11.63
CA THR A 181 -0.68 -4.35 12.72
C THR A 181 0.62 -3.71 12.26
N HIS A 182 1.04 -2.63 12.96
CA HIS A 182 2.43 -2.21 13.00
C HIS A 182 3.11 -2.89 14.20
N CYS A 183 4.13 -3.68 13.95
CA CYS A 183 4.76 -4.54 14.95
C CYS A 183 6.22 -4.14 15.19
N GLU A 184 6.47 -3.40 16.25
CA GLU A 184 7.81 -3.12 16.79
C GLU A 184 7.73 -3.00 18.32
N ASP A 185 8.62 -3.64 19.05
CA ASP A 185 8.65 -3.57 20.50
C ASP A 185 9.30 -2.24 20.97
N SER A 186 8.51 -1.43 21.68
CA SER A 186 8.91 -0.09 22.11
C SER A 186 10.01 -0.09 23.16
N ASP A 187 10.05 -1.10 24.04
CA ASP A 187 11.04 -1.18 25.11
C ASP A 187 12.41 -1.56 24.56
N ILE A 188 12.46 -2.49 23.61
CA ILE A 188 13.67 -2.86 22.87
C ILE A 188 14.20 -1.65 22.11
N ILE A 189 13.33 -0.94 21.36
CA ILE A 189 13.74 0.25 20.60
C ILE A 189 14.30 1.34 21.54
N LYS A 190 13.64 1.56 22.67
CA LYS A 190 14.09 2.54 23.66
C LYS A 190 15.46 2.19 24.22
N ALA A 191 15.67 0.94 24.63
CA ALA A 191 16.96 0.46 25.14
C ALA A 191 18.06 0.61 24.09
N ASN A 192 17.81 0.19 22.84
CA ASN A 192 18.76 0.33 21.75
C ASN A 192 19.08 1.81 21.44
N MET A 193 18.08 2.72 21.50
CA MET A 193 18.30 4.15 21.30
C MET A 193 19.14 4.75 22.41
N GLU A 194 18.89 4.38 23.67
CA GLU A 194 19.70 4.84 24.81
C GLU A 194 21.16 4.39 24.68
N GLU A 195 21.40 3.17 24.24
CA GLU A 195 22.75 2.68 24.00
C GLU A 195 23.43 3.38 22.82
N ALA A 196 22.71 3.53 21.70
CA ALA A 196 23.22 4.27 20.55
C ALA A 196 23.59 5.72 20.90
N LYS A 197 22.80 6.40 21.75
CA LYS A 197 23.10 7.75 22.21
C LYS A 197 24.36 7.82 23.09
N LYS A 198 24.61 6.81 23.91
CA LYS A 198 25.85 6.75 24.70
C LYS A 198 27.10 6.60 23.83
N LEU A 199 26.98 5.84 22.73
CA LEU A 199 28.10 5.56 21.83
C LEU A 199 28.33 6.66 20.79
N TYR A 200 27.26 7.27 20.26
CA TYR A 200 27.29 8.14 19.06
C TYR A 200 26.74 9.56 19.30
N GLY A 201 26.38 9.91 20.54
CA GLY A 201 25.80 11.22 20.88
C GLY A 201 24.28 11.30 20.71
N ASP A 202 23.69 12.48 20.99
CA ASP A 202 22.24 12.68 21.11
C ASP A 202 21.44 12.40 19.84
N ASP A 203 22.07 12.48 18.67
CA ASP A 203 21.47 12.19 17.38
C ASP A 203 22.36 11.22 16.59
N PRO A 204 22.34 9.91 16.92
CA PRO A 204 23.14 8.91 16.21
C PRO A 204 22.92 8.99 14.69
N ASP A 205 23.98 8.79 13.91
CA ASP A 205 23.90 8.78 12.45
C ASP A 205 22.86 7.80 11.95
N ILE A 206 22.21 8.14 10.84
CA ILE A 206 21.11 7.36 10.26
C ILE A 206 21.51 5.92 9.93
N ILE A 207 22.77 5.64 9.70
CA ILE A 207 23.29 4.29 9.45
C ILE A 207 23.03 3.32 10.62
N HIS A 208 22.81 3.83 11.84
CA HIS A 208 22.48 3.05 13.05
C HIS A 208 20.96 2.81 13.20
N HIS A 209 20.12 3.35 12.31
CA HIS A 209 18.67 3.24 12.43
C HIS A 209 18.19 1.77 12.44
N TYR A 210 18.83 0.90 11.65
CA TYR A 210 18.48 -0.52 11.58
C TYR A 210 18.87 -1.30 12.84
N GLU A 211 19.88 -0.85 13.60
CA GLU A 211 20.28 -1.42 14.88
C GLU A 211 19.32 -1.00 15.99
N ILE A 212 18.93 0.27 16.00
CA ILE A 212 17.98 0.82 16.97
C ILE A 212 16.60 0.17 16.80
N ARG A 213 16.07 0.13 15.56
CA ARG A 213 14.85 -0.59 15.21
C ARG A 213 15.20 -1.97 14.67
N SER A 214 15.69 -2.81 15.59
CA SER A 214 16.33 -4.08 15.30
C SER A 214 15.34 -5.16 14.80
N GLU A 215 15.89 -6.25 14.26
CA GLU A 215 15.14 -7.47 13.94
C GLU A 215 14.37 -7.99 15.17
N GLU A 216 15.02 -7.98 16.35
CA GLU A 216 14.39 -8.47 17.58
C GLU A 216 13.18 -7.64 17.99
N ALA A 217 13.22 -6.31 17.81
CA ALA A 217 12.06 -5.45 18.08
C ALA A 217 10.87 -5.80 17.20
N CYS A 218 11.09 -6.08 15.90
CA CYS A 218 10.05 -6.53 14.98
C CYS A 218 9.53 -7.92 15.36
N TRP A 219 10.45 -8.87 15.60
CA TRP A 219 10.11 -10.26 15.88
C TRP A 219 9.25 -10.43 17.13
N VAL A 220 9.64 -9.83 18.25
CA VAL A 220 8.92 -9.96 19.53
C VAL A 220 7.49 -9.44 19.40
N SER A 221 7.30 -8.30 18.77
CA SER A 221 6.00 -7.70 18.56
C SER A 221 5.14 -8.48 17.55
N SER A 222 5.71 -8.92 16.43
CA SER A 222 5.02 -9.73 15.43
C SER A 222 4.57 -11.08 15.99
N LEU A 223 5.43 -11.73 16.81
CA LEU A 223 5.08 -12.98 17.47
C LEU A 223 3.96 -12.80 18.48
N LEU A 224 3.90 -11.68 19.21
CA LEU A 224 2.79 -11.34 20.10
C LEU A 224 1.47 -11.19 19.31
N ALA A 225 1.51 -10.47 18.18
CA ALA A 225 0.34 -10.32 17.30
C ALA A 225 -0.18 -11.68 16.80
N VAL A 226 0.71 -12.58 16.38
CA VAL A 226 0.36 -13.94 15.96
C VAL A 226 -0.27 -14.74 17.11
N LYS A 227 0.30 -14.68 18.32
CA LYS A 227 -0.28 -15.36 19.50
C LYS A 227 -1.70 -14.88 19.81
N LEU A 228 -1.94 -13.57 19.71
CA LEU A 228 -3.27 -12.99 19.92
C LEU A 228 -4.24 -13.40 18.80
N ALA A 229 -3.80 -13.37 17.56
CA ALA A 229 -4.62 -13.78 16.42
C ALA A 229 -5.05 -15.27 16.54
N ARG A 230 -4.13 -16.16 16.93
CA ARG A 230 -4.43 -17.58 17.19
C ARG A 230 -5.40 -17.76 18.36
N LYS A 231 -5.19 -17.03 19.47
CA LYS A 231 -6.06 -17.09 20.66
C LYS A 231 -7.50 -16.73 20.34
N PHE A 232 -7.73 -15.69 19.54
CA PHE A 232 -9.06 -15.16 19.23
C PHE A 232 -9.58 -15.56 17.84
N LYS A 233 -8.80 -16.32 17.05
CA LYS A 233 -9.10 -16.68 15.65
C LYS A 233 -9.33 -15.46 14.73
N THR A 234 -8.63 -14.38 14.99
CA THR A 234 -8.71 -13.12 14.25
C THR A 234 -7.95 -13.22 12.94
N HIS A 235 -8.46 -12.65 11.86
CA HIS A 235 -7.68 -12.40 10.65
C HIS A 235 -6.63 -11.33 10.94
N LEU A 236 -5.36 -11.69 10.89
CA LEU A 236 -4.21 -10.81 11.13
C LEU A 236 -3.50 -10.52 9.82
N HIS A 237 -3.25 -9.26 9.56
CA HIS A 237 -2.35 -8.81 8.50
C HIS A 237 -1.20 -8.01 9.11
N ILE A 238 0.00 -8.58 9.11
CA ILE A 238 1.19 -7.91 9.63
C ILE A 238 1.71 -7.00 8.52
N ALA A 239 1.66 -5.70 8.76
CA ALA A 239 2.09 -4.68 7.80
C ALA A 239 3.64 -4.63 7.70
N HIS A 240 4.13 -4.18 6.53
CA HIS A 240 5.53 -3.81 6.27
C HIS A 240 6.60 -4.73 6.90
N ILE A 241 6.51 -6.05 6.64
CA ILE A 241 7.55 -7.02 7.02
C ILE A 241 8.91 -6.50 6.55
N SER A 242 9.87 -6.44 7.46
CA SER A 242 11.19 -5.89 7.21
C SER A 242 12.36 -6.86 7.43
N THR A 243 12.10 -8.04 8.00
CA THR A 243 13.12 -9.02 8.36
C THR A 243 12.87 -10.40 7.77
N GLN A 244 13.95 -11.14 7.49
CA GLN A 244 13.88 -12.53 7.08
C GLN A 244 13.21 -13.42 8.13
N ARG A 245 13.46 -13.14 9.41
CA ARG A 245 12.94 -13.93 10.53
C ARG A 245 11.41 -13.90 10.60
N GLU A 246 10.78 -12.75 10.37
CA GLU A 246 9.32 -12.59 10.39
C GLU A 246 8.62 -13.41 9.29
N LEU A 247 9.29 -13.72 8.18
CA LEU A 247 8.73 -14.54 7.11
C LEU A 247 8.37 -15.97 7.57
N SER A 248 8.94 -16.46 8.68
CA SER A 248 8.58 -17.75 9.27
C SER A 248 7.19 -17.76 9.93
N LEU A 249 6.56 -16.60 10.11
CA LEU A 249 5.21 -16.47 10.67
C LEU A 249 4.11 -16.80 9.65
N ALA A 250 4.44 -16.76 8.35
CA ALA A 250 3.48 -17.03 7.27
C ALA A 250 3.29 -18.53 7.02
N LEU A 251 2.15 -18.88 6.41
CA LEU A 251 1.84 -20.20 5.86
C LEU A 251 1.92 -21.36 6.87
N GLN A 252 1.67 -21.08 8.14
CA GLN A 252 1.59 -22.13 9.14
C GLN A 252 0.23 -22.84 9.02
N PRO A 253 0.19 -24.20 8.94
CA PRO A 253 -1.07 -24.95 8.72
C PRO A 253 -2.14 -24.68 9.77
N GLU A 254 -1.74 -24.46 11.03
CA GLU A 254 -2.66 -24.17 12.14
C GLU A 254 -3.37 -22.82 12.01
N ASP A 255 -2.87 -21.93 11.16
CA ASP A 255 -3.46 -20.60 10.97
C ASP A 255 -4.58 -20.58 9.93
N GLU A 256 -4.73 -21.63 9.12
CA GLU A 256 -5.80 -21.77 8.12
C GLU A 256 -5.91 -20.52 7.20
N GLY A 257 -4.78 -19.89 6.89
CA GLY A 257 -4.73 -18.67 6.07
C GLY A 257 -5.15 -17.37 6.79
N ARG A 258 -5.40 -17.41 8.11
CA ARG A 258 -5.75 -16.19 8.85
C ARG A 258 -4.61 -15.23 9.10
N ILE A 259 -3.36 -15.67 8.97
CA ILE A 259 -2.18 -14.82 9.16
C ILE A 259 -1.57 -14.52 7.80
N THR A 260 -1.50 -13.25 7.46
CA THR A 260 -1.00 -12.73 6.18
C THR A 260 0.05 -11.66 6.41
N LEU A 261 1.00 -11.54 5.50
CA LEU A 261 2.13 -10.61 5.58
C LEU A 261 2.12 -9.63 4.41
N GLU A 262 2.37 -8.36 4.72
CA GLU A 262 2.60 -7.32 3.73
C GLU A 262 4.09 -7.02 3.59
N ALA A 263 4.58 -6.85 2.37
CA ALA A 263 5.83 -6.16 2.10
C ALA A 263 5.55 -4.75 1.57
N VAL A 264 6.41 -3.77 1.88
CA VAL A 264 6.29 -2.42 1.31
C VAL A 264 7.51 -2.09 0.46
N ILE A 265 7.32 -1.18 -0.48
CA ILE A 265 8.33 -0.82 -1.48
C ILE A 265 9.67 -0.46 -0.85
N ALA A 266 9.68 0.19 0.32
CA ALA A 266 10.89 0.56 1.03
C ALA A 266 11.79 -0.65 1.33
N HIS A 267 11.23 -1.74 1.87
CA HIS A 267 11.98 -2.95 2.25
C HIS A 267 12.26 -3.87 1.04
N ILE A 268 11.52 -3.69 -0.06
CA ILE A 268 11.77 -4.39 -1.32
C ILE A 268 12.90 -3.70 -2.12
N ALA A 269 12.94 -2.37 -2.13
CA ALA A 269 13.89 -1.60 -2.92
C ALA A 269 15.25 -1.43 -2.25
N PHE A 270 15.27 -1.08 -0.96
CA PHE A 270 16.45 -0.63 -0.24
C PHE A 270 16.99 -1.66 0.75
N SER A 271 18.28 -1.52 1.09
CA SER A 271 18.99 -2.19 2.18
C SER A 271 19.76 -1.17 3.01
N LYS A 272 20.29 -1.56 4.16
CA LYS A 272 21.01 -0.65 5.07
C LYS A 272 22.21 0.05 4.42
N GLU A 273 22.79 -0.56 3.39
CA GLU A 273 23.89 0.00 2.62
C GLU A 273 23.48 1.30 1.90
N ASP A 274 22.20 1.42 1.54
CA ASP A 274 21.65 2.60 0.85
C ASP A 274 21.58 3.84 1.78
N TYR A 275 21.67 3.67 3.12
CA TYR A 275 21.82 4.81 4.03
C TYR A 275 23.06 5.64 3.75
N LEU A 276 24.14 5.03 3.21
CA LEU A 276 25.39 5.73 2.90
C LEU A 276 25.22 6.78 1.78
N THR A 277 24.26 6.59 0.90
CA THR A 277 24.03 7.48 -0.27
C THR A 277 22.71 8.25 -0.18
N LYS A 278 21.68 7.65 0.39
CA LYS A 278 20.34 8.24 0.49
C LYS A 278 20.06 8.88 1.86
N HIS A 279 20.93 8.63 2.83
CA HIS A 279 20.82 9.19 4.18
C HIS A 279 19.41 9.00 4.77
N ALA A 280 18.90 10.02 5.47
CA ALA A 280 17.58 9.98 6.10
C ALA A 280 16.40 10.00 5.09
N LEU A 281 16.63 10.16 3.80
CA LEU A 281 15.55 10.06 2.79
C LEU A 281 14.85 8.70 2.82
N ILE A 282 15.59 7.62 3.14
CA ILE A 282 15.02 6.27 3.27
C ILE A 282 14.73 5.85 4.71
N LYS A 283 14.74 6.80 5.67
CA LYS A 283 14.32 6.52 7.03
C LYS A 283 12.82 6.22 7.08
N CYS A 284 12.46 5.02 7.53
CA CYS A 284 11.09 4.55 7.77
C CYS A 284 11.01 3.68 9.02
N ASN A 285 9.82 3.32 9.45
CA ASN A 285 9.54 2.44 10.58
C ASN A 285 8.57 1.33 10.14
N PRO A 286 8.98 0.05 10.22
CA PRO A 286 10.30 -0.46 10.62
C PRO A 286 11.43 0.06 9.72
N SER A 287 12.66 0.06 10.26
CA SER A 287 13.82 0.50 9.50
C SER A 287 14.10 -0.38 8.29
N VAL A 288 14.72 0.17 7.26
CA VAL A 288 15.35 -0.60 6.19
C VAL A 288 16.44 -1.48 6.82
N LYS A 289 16.40 -2.79 6.55
CA LYS A 289 17.28 -3.79 7.16
C LYS A 289 18.45 -4.19 6.24
N THR A 290 19.03 -5.34 6.50
CA THR A 290 20.19 -5.85 5.77
C THR A 290 19.86 -6.25 4.33
N LEU A 291 20.90 -6.40 3.50
CA LEU A 291 20.78 -6.95 2.16
C LEU A 291 20.18 -8.38 2.17
N SER A 292 20.50 -9.19 3.20
CA SER A 292 19.92 -10.52 3.38
C SER A 292 18.41 -10.46 3.60
N ASP A 293 17.94 -9.54 4.46
CA ASP A 293 16.51 -9.35 4.73
C ASP A 293 15.77 -8.93 3.47
N ARG A 294 16.28 -7.92 2.74
CA ARG A 294 15.71 -7.49 1.46
C ARG A 294 15.59 -8.64 0.47
N ASN A 295 16.65 -9.42 0.32
CA ASN A 295 16.65 -10.53 -0.62
C ASN A 295 15.69 -11.64 -0.19
N ALA A 296 15.60 -11.94 1.11
CA ALA A 296 14.61 -12.88 1.65
C ALA A 296 13.16 -12.43 1.39
N ILE A 297 12.86 -11.12 1.57
CA ILE A 297 11.56 -10.54 1.25
C ILE A 297 11.26 -10.69 -0.26
N ARG A 298 12.22 -10.38 -1.13
CA ARG A 298 12.08 -10.56 -2.59
C ARG A 298 11.77 -12.01 -2.97
N HIS A 299 12.43 -12.98 -2.36
CA HIS A 299 12.09 -14.41 -2.57
C HIS A 299 10.68 -14.74 -2.06
N ALA A 300 10.28 -14.16 -0.93
CA ALA A 300 8.98 -14.40 -0.33
C ALA A 300 7.81 -13.81 -1.15
N LEU A 301 8.07 -12.87 -2.07
CA LEU A 301 7.07 -12.42 -3.06
C LEU A 301 6.64 -13.56 -3.98
N MET A 302 7.56 -14.43 -4.38
CA MET A 302 7.27 -15.54 -5.31
C MET A 302 6.68 -16.77 -4.62
N ASP A 303 7.20 -17.14 -3.46
CA ASP A 303 6.82 -18.38 -2.78
C ASP A 303 5.49 -18.28 -1.98
N GLY A 304 4.88 -17.09 -1.94
CA GLY A 304 3.56 -16.86 -1.34
C GLY A 304 3.57 -16.51 0.14
N ARG A 305 4.74 -16.42 0.80
CA ARG A 305 4.83 -15.96 2.20
C ARG A 305 4.44 -14.49 2.34
N ILE A 306 4.75 -13.65 1.36
CA ILE A 306 4.18 -12.30 1.26
C ILE A 306 2.86 -12.39 0.50
N THR A 307 1.81 -11.87 1.12
CA THR A 307 0.44 -11.89 0.59
C THR A 307 0.14 -10.65 -0.27
N THR A 308 0.55 -9.47 0.20
CA THR A 308 0.29 -8.19 -0.49
C THR A 308 1.52 -7.31 -0.55
N VAL A 309 1.54 -6.40 -1.51
CA VAL A 309 2.53 -5.32 -1.58
C VAL A 309 1.81 -3.98 -1.50
N GLY A 310 2.13 -3.21 -0.45
CA GLY A 310 1.72 -1.82 -0.26
C GLY A 310 2.91 -0.87 -0.37
N THR A 311 2.69 0.41 -0.09
CA THR A 311 3.77 1.39 -0.18
C THR A 311 4.27 1.91 1.16
N ASP A 312 3.43 1.93 2.18
CA ASP A 312 3.63 2.75 3.38
C ASP A 312 3.98 4.21 2.99
N HIS A 313 3.27 4.70 1.96
CA HIS A 313 3.46 6.06 1.46
C HIS A 313 3.23 7.07 2.57
N ALA A 314 4.31 7.68 3.04
CA ALA A 314 4.30 8.51 4.23
C ALA A 314 5.12 9.80 4.00
N PRO A 315 4.58 10.77 3.23
CA PRO A 315 5.29 11.98 2.87
C PRO A 315 5.57 12.88 4.09
N HIS A 316 6.72 13.54 4.04
CA HIS A 316 7.17 14.58 4.95
C HIS A 316 7.83 15.69 4.14
N LEU A 317 7.92 16.90 4.70
CA LEU A 317 8.71 17.96 4.08
C LEU A 317 10.19 17.56 4.00
N LEU A 318 10.87 17.90 2.92
CA LEU A 318 12.29 17.56 2.74
C LEU A 318 13.16 18.12 3.89
N SER A 319 12.82 19.28 4.44
CA SER A 319 13.46 19.86 5.61
C SER A 319 13.34 19.00 6.88
N GLN A 320 12.30 18.19 6.99
CA GLN A 320 12.08 17.26 8.10
C GLN A 320 12.87 15.94 7.95
N LYS A 321 13.50 15.73 6.81
CA LYS A 321 14.36 14.56 6.51
C LYS A 321 15.85 14.85 6.80
N GLN A 322 16.14 15.86 7.59
CA GLN A 322 17.50 16.26 7.99
C GLN A 322 17.84 15.72 9.39
N GLY A 323 19.11 15.35 9.59
CA GLY A 323 19.61 14.80 10.85
C GLY A 323 19.71 13.29 10.86
N GLY A 324 19.96 12.73 12.02
CA GLY A 324 20.17 11.30 12.25
C GLY A 324 18.92 10.56 12.74
N CYS A 325 19.16 9.54 13.57
CA CYS A 325 18.12 8.64 14.06
C CYS A 325 17.08 9.31 14.95
N THR A 326 17.43 10.41 15.64
CA THR A 326 16.54 11.11 16.56
C THR A 326 15.78 12.24 15.85
N LYS A 327 16.46 13.05 15.04
CA LYS A 327 15.90 14.29 14.47
C LYS A 327 15.13 14.08 13.18
N ALA A 328 15.66 13.27 12.24
CA ALA A 328 14.99 13.06 10.97
C ALA A 328 13.66 12.30 11.16
N THR A 329 12.60 12.73 10.47
CA THR A 329 11.30 12.05 10.49
C THR A 329 11.35 10.72 9.73
N SER A 330 10.56 9.74 10.17
CA SER A 330 10.40 8.44 9.50
C SER A 330 9.20 8.47 8.56
N GLY A 331 9.42 8.03 7.32
CA GLY A 331 8.44 8.00 6.24
C GLY A 331 8.99 8.59 4.94
N MET A 332 8.51 8.11 3.81
CA MET A 332 8.93 8.54 2.47
C MET A 332 7.77 8.44 1.47
N PRO A 333 7.74 9.29 0.44
CA PRO A 333 6.72 9.22 -0.62
C PRO A 333 7.10 8.16 -1.65
N MET A 334 6.28 7.08 -1.76
CA MET A 334 6.58 5.94 -2.63
C MET A 334 5.44 5.56 -3.60
N ILE A 335 4.20 6.03 -3.41
CA ILE A 335 3.02 5.54 -4.12
C ILE A 335 3.14 5.69 -5.65
N GLN A 336 3.64 6.82 -6.12
CA GLN A 336 3.77 7.13 -7.54
C GLN A 336 4.75 6.19 -8.26
N PHE A 337 5.75 5.68 -7.55
CA PHE A 337 6.82 4.86 -8.13
C PHE A 337 6.72 3.38 -7.78
N SER A 338 5.67 2.99 -7.06
CA SER A 338 5.51 1.62 -6.55
C SER A 338 5.44 0.57 -7.66
N LEU A 339 4.55 0.75 -8.62
CA LEU A 339 4.35 -0.18 -9.72
C LEU A 339 5.60 -0.31 -10.60
N VAL A 340 6.22 0.81 -10.99
CA VAL A 340 7.42 0.77 -11.85
C VAL A 340 8.63 0.18 -11.13
N THR A 341 8.75 0.34 -9.80
CA THR A 341 9.77 -0.34 -8.99
C THR A 341 9.56 -1.85 -8.97
N MET A 342 8.31 -2.31 -8.86
CA MET A 342 8.00 -3.74 -8.91
C MET A 342 8.20 -4.33 -10.32
N LEU A 343 7.95 -3.56 -11.37
CA LEU A 343 8.20 -3.98 -12.76
C LEU A 343 9.69 -4.16 -13.06
N GLU A 344 10.58 -3.39 -12.44
CA GLU A 344 12.03 -3.68 -12.52
C GLU A 344 12.41 -5.02 -11.91
N LEU A 345 11.68 -5.50 -10.91
CA LEU A 345 11.90 -6.85 -10.38
C LEU A 345 11.42 -7.93 -11.35
N VAL A 346 10.42 -7.62 -12.18
CA VAL A 346 10.02 -8.50 -13.30
C VAL A 346 11.15 -8.56 -14.33
N ASP A 347 11.71 -7.43 -14.73
CA ASP A 347 12.84 -7.38 -15.68
C ASP A 347 14.08 -8.14 -15.16
N LYS A 348 14.31 -8.10 -13.84
CA LYS A 348 15.39 -8.82 -13.17
C LYS A 348 15.09 -10.32 -12.92
N GLY A 349 13.92 -10.81 -13.32
CA GLY A 349 13.48 -12.19 -13.12
C GLY A 349 13.24 -12.60 -11.66
N VAL A 350 13.04 -11.60 -10.77
CA VAL A 350 12.73 -11.85 -9.35
C VAL A 350 11.29 -12.31 -9.17
N LEU A 351 10.37 -11.78 -9.98
CA LEU A 351 8.97 -12.21 -10.02
C LEU A 351 8.40 -12.13 -11.43
N THR A 352 7.26 -12.78 -11.68
CA THR A 352 6.54 -12.66 -12.94
C THR A 352 5.55 -11.49 -12.90
N ILE A 353 5.12 -11.02 -14.06
CA ILE A 353 4.13 -9.92 -14.11
C ILE A 353 2.77 -10.38 -13.55
N GLU A 354 2.40 -11.66 -13.74
CA GLU A 354 1.20 -12.24 -13.16
C GLU A 354 1.26 -12.22 -11.62
N LYS A 355 2.44 -12.52 -11.05
CA LYS A 355 2.65 -12.48 -9.60
C LYS A 355 2.63 -11.04 -9.07
N LEU A 356 3.15 -10.08 -9.84
CA LEU A 356 3.03 -8.65 -9.50
C LEU A 356 1.56 -8.24 -9.39
N VAL A 357 0.75 -8.57 -10.41
CA VAL A 357 -0.68 -8.26 -10.42
C VAL A 357 -1.42 -8.98 -9.28
N GLU A 358 -1.04 -10.23 -8.98
CA GLU A 358 -1.54 -10.94 -7.81
C GLU A 358 -1.30 -10.16 -6.51
N LEU A 359 -0.06 -9.71 -6.27
CA LEU A 359 0.36 -9.05 -5.03
C LEU A 359 -0.22 -7.64 -4.85
N MET A 360 -0.45 -6.91 -5.95
CA MET A 360 -0.81 -5.49 -5.91
C MET A 360 -2.29 -5.23 -6.29
N ALA A 361 -3.04 -6.23 -6.75
CA ALA A 361 -4.44 -6.06 -7.12
C ALA A 361 -5.33 -7.21 -6.60
N HIS A 362 -5.06 -8.44 -6.96
CA HIS A 362 -5.93 -9.58 -6.66
C HIS A 362 -5.92 -9.95 -5.16
N ALA A 363 -4.75 -10.10 -4.58
CA ALA A 363 -4.60 -10.47 -3.17
C ALA A 363 -5.15 -9.38 -2.22
N PRO A 364 -4.89 -8.07 -2.41
CA PRO A 364 -5.59 -7.02 -1.67
C PRO A 364 -7.11 -7.13 -1.75
N ALA A 365 -7.66 -7.35 -2.95
CA ALA A 365 -9.10 -7.46 -3.14
C ALA A 365 -9.70 -8.65 -2.40
N ARG A 366 -9.03 -9.81 -2.39
CA ARG A 366 -9.48 -10.98 -1.64
C ARG A 366 -9.32 -10.82 -0.13
N LEU A 367 -8.15 -10.35 0.32
CA LEU A 367 -7.83 -10.20 1.73
C LEU A 367 -8.85 -9.33 2.46
N PHE A 368 -9.20 -8.20 1.86
CA PHE A 368 -10.14 -7.25 2.45
C PHE A 368 -11.60 -7.44 1.99
N ASN A 369 -11.86 -8.44 1.14
CA ASN A 369 -13.20 -8.68 0.55
C ASN A 369 -13.75 -7.42 -0.12
N ILE A 370 -12.97 -6.83 -1.04
CA ILE A 370 -13.36 -5.64 -1.79
C ILE A 370 -14.38 -6.02 -2.86
N ASP A 371 -15.48 -5.27 -2.94
CA ASP A 371 -16.53 -5.53 -3.91
C ASP A 371 -16.11 -5.07 -5.31
N GLU A 372 -16.25 -5.96 -6.31
CA GLU A 372 -16.18 -5.69 -7.74
C GLU A 372 -14.94 -4.93 -8.24
N ARG A 373 -13.81 -5.02 -7.53
CA ARG A 373 -12.52 -4.39 -7.87
C ARG A 373 -11.36 -5.36 -7.74
N GLY A 374 -10.20 -4.97 -8.27
CA GLY A 374 -8.96 -5.75 -8.19
C GLY A 374 -8.84 -6.87 -9.23
N PHE A 375 -9.83 -7.03 -10.11
CA PHE A 375 -9.85 -8.03 -11.19
C PHE A 375 -10.41 -7.42 -12.47
N LEU A 376 -9.91 -7.92 -13.62
CA LEU A 376 -10.55 -7.69 -14.90
C LEU A 376 -11.58 -8.79 -15.10
N ARG A 377 -12.85 -8.50 -14.78
CA ARG A 377 -13.97 -9.44 -14.93
C ARG A 377 -15.19 -8.73 -15.47
N LYS A 378 -16.00 -9.45 -16.25
CA LYS A 378 -17.30 -8.94 -16.69
C LYS A 378 -18.16 -8.55 -15.48
N GLY A 379 -18.75 -7.34 -15.52
CA GLY A 379 -19.55 -6.78 -14.44
C GLY A 379 -18.75 -6.04 -13.37
N TYR A 380 -17.43 -6.16 -13.32
CA TYR A 380 -16.58 -5.44 -12.36
C TYR A 380 -16.38 -3.98 -12.78
N LYS A 381 -16.15 -3.12 -11.80
CA LYS A 381 -15.78 -1.72 -12.03
C LYS A 381 -14.51 -1.64 -12.90
N ALA A 382 -14.58 -0.83 -13.94
CA ALA A 382 -13.47 -0.67 -14.89
C ALA A 382 -12.38 0.24 -14.29
N ASN A 383 -11.64 -0.29 -13.30
CA ASN A 383 -10.41 0.26 -12.77
C ASN A 383 -9.25 -0.48 -13.43
N ILE A 384 -8.54 0.20 -14.35
CA ILE A 384 -7.59 -0.43 -15.26
C ILE A 384 -6.35 0.44 -15.36
N THR A 385 -5.18 -0.19 -15.35
CA THR A 385 -3.90 0.46 -15.58
C THR A 385 -3.26 -0.13 -16.83
N ILE A 386 -2.79 0.73 -17.73
CA ILE A 386 -2.05 0.34 -18.94
C ILE A 386 -0.61 0.81 -18.77
N ILE A 387 0.31 -0.15 -18.87
CA ILE A 387 1.74 0.05 -18.70
C ILE A 387 2.49 -0.31 -19.98
N LYS A 388 3.51 0.47 -20.30
CA LYS A 388 4.32 0.29 -21.49
C LYS A 388 5.77 -0.03 -21.13
N PRO A 389 6.31 -1.17 -21.60
CA PRO A 389 7.73 -1.50 -21.45
C PRO A 389 8.60 -0.69 -22.40
N HIS A 390 9.91 -0.70 -22.18
CA HIS A 390 10.93 -0.06 -23.03
C HIS A 390 10.70 1.44 -23.22
N GLN A 391 10.24 2.11 -22.18
CA GLN A 391 10.04 3.56 -22.13
C GLN A 391 10.90 4.14 -21.01
N SER A 392 12.19 4.39 -21.33
CA SER A 392 13.14 4.94 -20.36
C SER A 392 12.81 6.40 -20.00
N TRP A 393 12.90 6.70 -18.72
CA TRP A 393 12.73 8.04 -18.15
C TRP A 393 13.38 8.13 -16.78
N ILE A 394 13.84 9.34 -16.42
CA ILE A 394 14.54 9.60 -15.16
C ILE A 394 13.60 10.35 -14.22
N VAL A 395 13.55 9.91 -12.96
CA VAL A 395 12.80 10.61 -11.90
C VAL A 395 13.46 11.95 -11.61
N ASN A 396 12.72 13.03 -11.83
CA ASN A 396 13.13 14.41 -11.53
C ASN A 396 12.00 15.13 -10.77
N GLU A 397 12.25 16.34 -10.29
CA GLU A 397 11.28 17.11 -9.51
C GLU A 397 9.99 17.42 -10.29
N GLU A 398 10.09 17.64 -11.61
CA GLU A 398 8.96 17.98 -12.47
C GLU A 398 7.95 16.83 -12.58
N CYS A 399 8.41 15.57 -12.52
CA CYS A 399 7.54 14.41 -12.63
C CYS A 399 6.92 13.98 -11.29
N ILE A 400 7.32 14.58 -10.15
CA ILE A 400 6.81 14.22 -8.83
C ILE A 400 5.50 14.96 -8.55
N GLU A 401 4.41 14.21 -8.46
CA GLU A 401 3.06 14.73 -8.20
C GLU A 401 2.76 14.93 -6.71
N SER A 402 3.37 14.14 -5.82
CA SER A 402 3.22 14.31 -4.37
C SER A 402 3.53 15.75 -3.94
N LYS A 403 2.74 16.28 -3.01
CA LYS A 403 2.86 17.65 -2.50
C LYS A 403 4.24 17.96 -1.92
N CYS A 404 4.88 16.99 -1.31
CA CYS A 404 6.21 17.17 -0.71
C CYS A 404 7.35 17.36 -1.74
N LYS A 405 7.11 17.12 -3.04
CA LYS A 405 8.00 17.37 -4.19
C LYS A 405 9.38 16.72 -4.10
N TRP A 406 9.49 15.59 -3.44
CA TRP A 406 10.68 14.76 -3.43
C TRP A 406 10.34 13.28 -3.39
N SER A 407 11.30 12.42 -3.73
CA SER A 407 11.21 10.97 -3.60
C SER A 407 12.60 10.39 -3.35
N PRO A 408 12.74 9.28 -2.60
CA PRO A 408 14.01 8.56 -2.51
C PRO A 408 14.45 7.97 -3.85
N MET A 409 13.54 7.96 -4.85
CA MET A 409 13.83 7.50 -6.22
C MET A 409 14.37 8.61 -7.13
N MET A 410 14.58 9.84 -6.62
CA MET A 410 15.15 10.94 -7.40
C MET A 410 16.44 10.51 -8.12
N GLY A 411 16.53 10.79 -9.43
CA GLY A 411 17.65 10.42 -10.29
C GLY A 411 17.65 8.96 -10.78
N HIS A 412 16.71 8.14 -10.33
CA HIS A 412 16.56 6.76 -10.80
C HIS A 412 15.99 6.72 -12.23
N GLU A 413 16.53 5.84 -13.08
CA GLU A 413 16.03 5.59 -14.44
C GLU A 413 15.12 4.35 -14.42
N TYR A 414 13.85 4.55 -14.80
CA TYR A 414 12.89 3.46 -15.03
C TYR A 414 12.75 3.16 -16.52
N HIS A 415 12.45 1.90 -16.86
CA HIS A 415 12.22 1.43 -18.24
C HIS A 415 10.76 1.08 -18.54
N TRP A 416 9.88 1.24 -17.56
CA TRP A 416 8.44 1.07 -17.67
C TRP A 416 7.73 2.38 -17.40
N LYS A 417 6.62 2.60 -18.08
CA LYS A 417 5.81 3.80 -17.87
C LYS A 417 4.34 3.47 -17.75
N VAL A 418 3.65 4.08 -16.79
CA VAL A 418 2.19 4.11 -16.74
C VAL A 418 1.74 5.08 -17.82
N VAL A 419 1.00 4.59 -18.82
CA VAL A 419 0.53 5.41 -19.95
C VAL A 419 -0.94 5.79 -19.81
N HIS A 420 -1.77 4.89 -19.24
CA HIS A 420 -3.18 5.19 -18.97
C HIS A 420 -3.62 4.63 -17.63
N THR A 421 -4.46 5.38 -16.94
CA THR A 421 -5.18 4.94 -15.74
C THR A 421 -6.67 5.23 -15.94
N PHE A 422 -7.48 4.19 -15.84
CA PHE A 422 -8.94 4.29 -15.88
C PHE A 422 -9.50 4.15 -14.46
N LEU A 423 -10.38 5.04 -14.10
CA LEU A 423 -11.08 5.05 -12.83
C LEU A 423 -12.58 4.89 -13.09
N ASN A 424 -13.17 3.79 -12.62
CA ASN A 424 -14.59 3.53 -12.77
C ASN A 424 -15.07 3.82 -14.20
N GLY A 425 -14.36 3.25 -15.21
CA GLY A 425 -14.66 3.40 -16.63
C GLY A 425 -14.25 4.73 -17.29
N ASN A 426 -13.75 5.69 -16.51
CA ASN A 426 -13.34 7.00 -17.03
C ASN A 426 -11.81 7.12 -17.12
N HIS A 427 -11.36 7.81 -18.16
CA HIS A 427 -9.94 8.05 -18.41
C HIS A 427 -9.41 9.12 -17.45
N LEU A 428 -8.72 8.70 -16.39
CA LEU A 428 -8.16 9.59 -15.36
C LEU A 428 -6.78 10.12 -15.80
N LEU A 429 -5.90 9.23 -16.28
CA LEU A 429 -4.60 9.59 -16.84
C LEU A 429 -4.49 9.09 -18.28
N ASN A 430 -4.16 9.96 -19.22
CA ASN A 430 -4.00 9.66 -20.64
C ASN A 430 -2.67 10.21 -21.16
N ASN A 431 -1.65 9.37 -21.27
CA ASN A 431 -0.31 9.75 -21.76
C ASN A 431 0.23 11.02 -21.07
N GLY A 432 0.14 11.07 -19.74
CA GLY A 432 0.60 12.20 -18.92
C GLY A 432 -0.43 13.35 -18.78
N LYS A 433 -1.55 13.31 -19.49
CA LYS A 433 -2.64 14.27 -19.31
C LYS A 433 -3.58 13.78 -18.22
N PHE A 434 -3.67 14.52 -17.14
CA PHE A 434 -4.48 14.18 -15.98
C PHE A 434 -5.85 14.89 -16.02
N ASN A 435 -6.91 14.14 -15.74
CA ASN A 435 -8.27 14.67 -15.66
C ASN A 435 -8.59 15.11 -14.21
N THR A 436 -8.45 16.38 -13.94
CA THR A 436 -8.67 16.98 -12.60
C THR A 436 -10.12 16.98 -12.15
N THR A 437 -11.09 16.72 -13.03
CA THR A 437 -12.53 16.76 -12.71
C THR A 437 -13.06 15.45 -12.16
N LEU A 438 -12.37 14.33 -12.43
CA LEU A 438 -12.80 13.02 -11.94
C LEU A 438 -12.55 12.89 -10.44
N ARG A 439 -13.47 12.19 -9.78
CA ARG A 439 -13.38 11.84 -8.37
C ARG A 439 -13.57 10.35 -8.18
N GLY A 440 -12.85 9.83 -7.19
CA GLY A 440 -13.00 8.44 -6.76
C GLY A 440 -14.29 8.22 -5.98
N GLU A 441 -14.57 6.95 -5.75
CA GLU A 441 -15.72 6.48 -4.96
C GLU A 441 -15.22 5.85 -3.67
N ARG A 442 -16.05 5.88 -2.65
CA ARG A 442 -15.88 5.07 -1.44
C ARG A 442 -15.90 3.60 -1.83
N ILE A 443 -14.92 2.86 -1.35
CA ILE A 443 -14.85 1.40 -1.57
C ILE A 443 -15.81 0.71 -0.62
N THR A 444 -16.50 -0.32 -1.11
CA THR A 444 -17.36 -1.20 -0.33
C THR A 444 -16.74 -2.58 -0.17
N PHE A 445 -17.12 -3.26 0.89
CA PHE A 445 -16.53 -4.51 1.34
C PHE A 445 -17.59 -5.52 1.77
N ARG A 446 -17.31 -6.82 1.60
CA ARG A 446 -18.10 -7.92 2.21
C ARG A 446 -19.57 -7.93 1.83
N ASN A 447 -19.95 -7.33 0.70
CA ASN A 447 -21.31 -7.45 0.21
C ASN A 447 -21.52 -8.87 -0.31
N THR A 448 -22.41 -9.61 0.30
CA THR A 448 -22.86 -10.89 -0.24
C THR A 448 -23.83 -10.62 -1.38
N LYS A 449 -23.42 -10.93 -2.60
CA LYS A 449 -24.34 -11.02 -3.74
C LYS A 449 -24.99 -12.38 -3.82
#